data_83d57ba7df9a2be968a79f435a96ddcc
#
_entry.id   83d57ba7df9a2be968a79f435a96ddcc
#
_cell.length_a   1.000
_cell.length_b   1.000
_cell.length_c   1.000
_cell.angle_alpha   90.00
_cell.angle_beta   90.00
_cell.angle_gamma   90.00
#
_symmetry.space_group_name_H-M   'P 1'
#
loop_
_entity.id
_entity.type
_entity.pdbx_description
1 polymer ?
#
loop_
_entity_poly.entity_id
_entity_poly.type
_entity_poly.pdbx_seq_one_letter_code
_entity_poly.pdbx_strand_id
1 'polypeptide(L)'
;DGALLAELYRKVDHPSLMLIFDAGNIVTQGFTADGTFGEYLKMKKGIGWMHIKDYRHPQAIQRLGHVDEASLKHFVPPDIGDSGHEAILRDFREWIPRLEKKLKKLGVPGVFLDLEPHVKGGGQFGGFSGPDGMGVTLRGLCSLLDYLDIGYHIRDFGDIIEARGF
;
A
#
# COMPACT_ATOMS: atom_id res chain seq x y z
N ASP A 1 2.54 13.27 7.49
CA ASP A 1 3.21 14.15 6.52
C ASP A 1 4.46 13.44 5.99
N GLY A 2 4.47 13.19 4.68
CA GLY A 2 5.56 12.47 3.99
C GLY A 2 6.90 13.21 4.05
N ALA A 3 6.89 14.53 4.18
CA ALA A 3 8.13 15.31 4.30
C ALA A 3 8.85 15.00 5.63
N LEU A 4 8.12 14.88 6.73
CA LEU A 4 8.69 14.51 8.03
C LEU A 4 9.25 13.09 8.03
N LEU A 5 8.55 12.14 7.41
CA LEU A 5 9.03 10.77 7.27
C LEU A 5 10.27 10.68 6.38
N ALA A 6 10.30 11.42 5.28
CA ALA A 6 11.47 11.52 4.41
C ALA A 6 12.67 12.16 5.14
N GLU A 7 12.43 13.17 5.98
CA GLU A 7 13.47 13.77 6.80
C GLU A 7 14.00 12.82 7.86
N LEU A 8 13.10 12.11 8.56
CA LEU A 8 13.47 11.07 9.53
C LEU A 8 14.36 10.01 8.86
N TYR A 9 13.90 9.47 7.73
CA TYR A 9 14.65 8.47 6.95
C TYR A 9 16.06 8.97 6.61
N ARG A 10 16.16 10.19 6.11
CA ARG A 10 17.44 10.81 5.75
C ARG A 10 18.36 11.07 6.95
N LYS A 11 17.78 11.47 8.11
CA LYS A 11 18.56 11.74 9.34
C LYS A 11 19.07 10.48 10.01
N VAL A 12 18.26 9.42 10.03
CA VAL A 12 18.67 8.13 10.60
C VAL A 12 19.74 7.47 9.75
N ASP A 13 19.64 7.58 8.43
CA ASP A 13 20.61 7.08 7.43
C ASP A 13 21.14 5.68 7.77
N HIS A 14 20.27 4.75 8.09
CA HIS A 14 20.62 3.38 8.44
C HIS A 14 20.09 2.40 7.40
N PRO A 15 20.87 1.44 6.91
CA PRO A 15 20.47 0.53 5.85
C PRO A 15 19.24 -0.32 6.19
N SER A 16 19.05 -0.64 7.47
CA SER A 16 17.90 -1.43 7.93
C SER A 16 16.62 -0.60 8.15
N LEU A 17 16.68 0.74 8.04
CA LEU A 17 15.48 1.57 8.10
C LEU A 17 14.89 1.73 6.71
N MET A 18 13.63 1.39 6.57
CA MET A 18 12.83 1.67 5.37
C MET A 18 11.45 2.20 5.78
N LEU A 19 10.85 2.97 4.91
CA LEU A 19 9.50 3.48 5.09
C LEU A 19 8.50 2.53 4.46
N ILE A 20 7.34 2.43 5.08
CA ILE A 20 6.14 1.83 4.49
C ILE A 20 5.26 2.97 3.99
N PHE A 21 4.77 2.86 2.77
CA PHE A 21 3.81 3.80 2.22
C PHE A 21 2.42 3.18 2.22
N ASP A 22 1.45 3.91 2.74
CA ASP A 22 0.05 3.49 2.83
C ASP A 22 -0.85 4.63 2.32
N ALA A 23 -1.32 4.49 1.09
CA ALA A 23 -2.11 5.52 0.42
C ALA A 23 -3.49 5.72 1.08
N GLY A 24 -4.11 4.63 1.55
CA GLY A 24 -5.40 4.69 2.23
C GLY A 24 -5.34 5.52 3.51
N ASN A 25 -4.27 5.36 4.29
CA ASN A 25 -4.08 6.17 5.50
C ASN A 25 -3.88 7.66 5.17
N ILE A 26 -3.30 7.99 4.03
CA ILE A 26 -3.12 9.40 3.61
C ILE A 26 -4.46 9.99 3.16
N VAL A 27 -5.23 9.27 2.36
CA VAL A 27 -6.57 9.73 1.93
C VAL A 27 -7.47 10.01 3.12
N THR A 28 -7.49 9.15 4.14
CA THR A 28 -8.29 9.40 5.36
C THR A 28 -7.88 10.67 6.13
N GLN A 29 -6.69 11.21 5.85
CA GLN A 29 -6.26 12.52 6.38
C GLN A 29 -6.74 13.71 5.53
N GLY A 30 -7.58 13.47 4.53
CA GLY A 30 -8.17 14.52 3.69
C GLY A 30 -7.35 14.91 2.48
N PHE A 31 -6.44 14.03 2.04
CA PHE A 31 -5.72 14.24 0.80
C PHE A 31 -6.54 13.76 -0.41
N THR A 32 -6.43 14.48 -1.51
CA THR A 32 -6.89 14.03 -2.83
C THR A 32 -5.92 13.00 -3.40
N ALA A 33 -6.28 12.34 -4.50
CA ALA A 33 -5.38 11.44 -5.22
C ALA A 33 -4.05 12.12 -5.59
N ASP A 34 -4.10 13.34 -6.12
CA ASP A 34 -2.89 14.13 -6.44
C ASP A 34 -2.07 14.48 -5.19
N GLY A 35 -2.76 14.84 -4.09
CA GLY A 35 -2.12 15.09 -2.80
C GLY A 35 -1.44 13.84 -2.25
N THR A 36 -2.09 12.69 -2.33
CA THR A 36 -1.56 11.39 -1.92
C THR A 36 -0.34 11.00 -2.75
N PHE A 37 -0.40 11.20 -4.06
CA PHE A 37 0.74 11.03 -4.94
C PHE A 37 1.91 11.97 -4.59
N GLY A 38 1.60 13.23 -4.23
CA GLY A 38 2.61 14.17 -3.72
C GLY A 38 3.31 13.70 -2.46
N GLU A 39 2.57 13.10 -1.50
CA GLU A 39 3.16 12.51 -0.28
C GLU A 39 4.04 11.28 -0.62
N TYR A 40 3.57 10.42 -1.54
CA TYR A 40 4.36 9.33 -2.07
C TYR A 40 5.71 9.79 -2.64
N LEU A 41 5.70 10.81 -3.49
CA LEU A 41 6.94 11.33 -4.12
C LEU A 41 7.96 11.83 -3.10
N LYS A 42 7.50 12.46 -2.00
CA LYS A 42 8.38 12.89 -0.90
C LYS A 42 9.07 11.70 -0.22
N MET A 43 8.34 10.60 -0.02
CA MET A 43 8.80 9.41 0.70
C MET A 43 9.55 8.41 -0.19
N LYS A 44 9.36 8.46 -1.51
CA LYS A 44 9.76 7.44 -2.52
C LYS A 44 11.14 6.85 -2.30
N LYS A 45 12.15 7.68 -1.99
CA LYS A 45 13.55 7.20 -1.82
C LYS A 45 13.73 6.30 -0.59
N GLY A 46 12.86 6.43 0.40
CA GLY A 46 12.89 5.64 1.63
C GLY A 46 11.97 4.43 1.62
N ILE A 47 11.04 4.35 0.69
CA ILE A 47 10.03 3.28 0.64
C ILE A 47 10.71 1.93 0.41
N GLY A 48 10.40 0.98 1.30
CA GLY A 48 10.79 -0.43 1.19
C GLY A 48 9.68 -1.30 0.63
N TRP A 49 8.45 -1.05 1.03
CA TRP A 49 7.24 -1.68 0.49
C TRP A 49 6.03 -0.80 0.73
N MET A 50 4.88 -1.24 0.21
CA MET A 50 3.62 -0.52 0.34
C MET A 50 2.56 -1.40 0.97
N HIS A 51 1.74 -0.80 1.83
CA HIS A 51 0.42 -1.32 2.15
C HIS A 51 -0.56 -0.92 1.06
N ILE A 52 -1.28 -1.89 0.56
CA ILE A 52 -2.34 -1.69 -0.44
C ILE A 52 -3.66 -1.64 0.31
N LYS A 53 -4.12 -0.44 0.51
CA LYS A 53 -5.36 -0.08 1.18
C LYS A 53 -5.94 1.14 0.51
N ASP A 54 -7.24 1.15 0.28
CA ASP A 54 -7.92 2.28 -0.31
C ASP A 54 -9.18 2.65 0.43
N TYR A 55 -9.55 3.90 0.32
CA TYR A 55 -10.69 4.48 0.98
C TYR A 55 -11.45 5.36 0.00
N ARG A 56 -12.78 5.26 0.00
CA ARG A 56 -13.66 6.13 -0.78
C ARG A 56 -14.47 7.02 0.14
N HIS A 57 -14.28 8.32 0.03
CA HIS A 57 -15.09 9.25 0.78
C HIS A 57 -16.57 9.17 0.34
N PRO A 58 -17.51 9.09 1.29
CA PRO A 58 -18.92 9.00 0.96
C PRO A 58 -19.50 10.29 0.34
N GLN A 59 -18.79 11.39 0.54
CA GLN A 59 -19.09 12.74 0.08
C GLN A 59 -17.80 13.45 -0.33
N ALA A 60 -17.74 14.77 -0.17
CA ALA A 60 -16.47 15.49 -0.39
C ALA A 60 -15.34 14.96 0.49
N ILE A 61 -14.13 14.95 -0.05
CA ILE A 61 -12.93 14.54 0.70
C ILE A 61 -12.76 15.42 1.93
N GLN A 62 -12.62 14.79 3.07
CA GLN A 62 -12.45 15.47 4.36
C GLN A 62 -11.49 14.69 5.26
N ARG A 63 -10.85 15.40 6.17
CA ARG A 63 -10.02 14.78 7.19
C ARG A 63 -10.90 14.07 8.22
N LEU A 64 -10.64 12.81 8.48
CA LEU A 64 -11.41 12.02 9.45
C LEU A 64 -10.90 12.18 10.90
N GLY A 65 -9.67 12.68 11.10
CA GLY A 65 -9.06 12.71 12.43
C GLY A 65 -8.57 11.32 12.85
N HIS A 66 -9.49 10.40 13.11
CA HIS A 66 -9.24 8.96 13.19
C HIS A 66 -10.34 8.22 12.44
N VAL A 67 -10.06 7.01 12.03
CA VAL A 67 -11.04 6.13 11.38
C VAL A 67 -11.83 5.42 12.47
N ASP A 68 -13.10 5.73 12.59
CA ASP A 68 -14.02 5.07 13.49
C ASP A 68 -14.69 3.86 12.84
N GLU A 69 -15.45 3.09 13.61
CA GLU A 69 -16.16 1.90 13.11
C GLU A 69 -17.15 2.24 11.98
N ALA A 70 -17.78 3.40 12.03
CA ALA A 70 -18.73 3.83 10.99
C ALA A 70 -18.01 4.13 9.66
N SER A 71 -16.77 4.60 9.74
CA SER A 71 -15.93 4.89 8.58
C SER A 71 -15.34 3.65 7.92
N LEU A 72 -15.19 2.54 8.66
CA LEU A 72 -14.61 1.30 8.12
C LEU A 72 -15.36 0.74 6.89
N LYS A 73 -16.66 1.00 6.78
CA LYS A 73 -17.47 0.57 5.62
C LYS A 73 -17.07 1.24 4.28
N HIS A 74 -16.27 2.29 4.35
CA HIS A 74 -15.83 3.04 3.17
C HIS A 74 -14.45 2.62 2.65
N PHE A 75 -13.80 1.66 3.31
CA PHE A 75 -12.65 1.00 2.70
C PHE A 75 -13.10 0.14 1.52
N VAL A 76 -12.38 0.27 0.43
CA VAL A 76 -12.73 -0.33 -0.86
C VAL A 76 -11.48 -0.98 -1.49
N PRO A 77 -11.66 -1.84 -2.50
CA PRO A 77 -10.53 -2.33 -3.30
C PRO A 77 -9.72 -1.18 -3.94
N PRO A 78 -8.41 -1.38 -4.19
CA PRO A 78 -7.49 -0.31 -4.60
C PRO A 78 -7.74 0.26 -5.99
N ASP A 79 -8.55 -0.39 -6.80
CA ASP A 79 -8.91 0.02 -8.15
C ASP A 79 -10.11 0.98 -8.20
N ILE A 80 -10.79 1.21 -7.06
CA ILE A 80 -12.02 1.98 -7.03
C ILE A 80 -12.09 3.05 -5.93
N GLY A 81 -11.02 3.28 -5.20
CA GLY A 81 -10.95 4.28 -4.12
C GLY A 81 -10.40 5.63 -4.57
N ASP A 82 -10.15 6.49 -3.59
CA ASP A 82 -9.72 7.88 -3.80
C ASP A 82 -8.20 8.08 -3.63
N SER A 83 -7.43 7.01 -3.37
CA SER A 83 -5.97 7.10 -3.11
C SER A 83 -5.12 7.36 -4.34
N GLY A 84 -5.64 7.11 -5.54
CA GLY A 84 -4.88 7.29 -6.78
C GLY A 84 -3.80 6.23 -7.00
N HIS A 85 -4.06 4.99 -6.61
CA HIS A 85 -3.12 3.86 -6.74
C HIS A 85 -2.57 3.70 -8.16
N GLU A 86 -3.35 3.99 -9.20
CA GLU A 86 -2.87 3.90 -10.58
C GLU A 86 -1.64 4.78 -10.80
N ALA A 87 -1.70 6.07 -10.43
CA ALA A 87 -0.58 7.00 -10.61
C ALA A 87 0.63 6.58 -9.75
N ILE A 88 0.37 6.14 -8.51
CA ILE A 88 1.41 5.69 -7.57
C ILE A 88 2.12 4.46 -8.13
N LEU A 89 1.39 3.42 -8.53
CA LEU A 89 1.98 2.17 -9.04
C LEU A 89 2.67 2.38 -10.38
N ARG A 90 2.15 3.25 -11.24
CA ARG A 90 2.80 3.62 -12.51
C ARG A 90 4.19 4.23 -12.28
N ASP A 91 4.31 5.15 -11.35
CA ASP A 91 5.60 5.74 -10.98
C ASP A 91 6.48 4.75 -10.21
N PHE A 92 5.88 3.94 -9.32
CA PHE A 92 6.61 2.93 -8.55
C PHE A 92 7.24 1.86 -9.44
N ARG A 93 6.59 1.44 -10.51
CA ARG A 93 7.12 0.54 -11.54
C ARG A 93 8.53 0.96 -11.98
N GLU A 94 8.72 2.24 -12.26
CA GLU A 94 10.02 2.78 -12.69
C GLU A 94 11.07 2.76 -11.57
N TRP A 95 10.61 2.67 -10.32
CA TRP A 95 11.48 2.62 -9.13
C TRP A 95 11.88 1.20 -8.73
N ILE A 96 11.08 0.20 -9.07
CA ILE A 96 11.28 -1.21 -8.71
C ILE A 96 12.71 -1.70 -8.93
N PRO A 97 13.37 -1.50 -10.11
CA PRO A 97 14.71 -2.05 -10.33
C PRO A 97 15.77 -1.50 -9.35
N ARG A 98 15.61 -0.26 -8.90
CA ARG A 98 16.51 0.34 -7.89
C ARG A 98 16.23 -0.21 -6.50
N LEU A 99 14.96 -0.37 -6.17
CA LEU A 99 14.52 -0.93 -4.90
C LEU A 99 14.95 -2.38 -4.76
N GLU A 100 14.74 -3.21 -5.77
CA GLU A 100 15.19 -4.61 -5.80
C GLU A 100 16.69 -4.75 -5.53
N LYS A 101 17.50 -3.92 -6.21
CA LYS A 101 18.95 -3.92 -5.99
C LYS A 101 19.33 -3.58 -4.54
N LYS A 102 18.56 -2.68 -3.90
CA LYS A 102 18.76 -2.31 -2.48
C LYS A 102 18.33 -3.45 -1.56
N LEU A 103 17.14 -4.00 -1.76
CA LEU A 103 16.56 -5.07 -0.96
C LEU A 103 17.43 -6.34 -1.01
N LYS A 104 17.91 -6.70 -2.20
CA LYS A 104 18.81 -7.85 -2.37
C LYS A 104 20.08 -7.74 -1.52
N LYS A 105 20.65 -6.54 -1.37
CA LYS A 105 21.81 -6.32 -0.49
C LYS A 105 21.49 -6.52 0.98
N LEU A 106 20.24 -6.39 1.36
CA LEU A 106 19.74 -6.60 2.72
C LEU A 106 19.22 -8.04 2.95
N GLY A 107 19.37 -8.92 1.97
CA GLY A 107 18.86 -10.30 2.06
C GLY A 107 17.35 -10.43 1.88
N VAL A 108 16.69 -9.37 1.41
CA VAL A 108 15.24 -9.37 1.15
C VAL A 108 14.99 -9.91 -0.26
N PRO A 109 14.11 -10.91 -0.45
CA PRO A 109 13.99 -11.65 -1.72
C PRO A 109 13.34 -10.85 -2.87
N GLY A 110 12.70 -9.71 -2.60
CA GLY A 110 12.06 -8.90 -3.63
C GLY A 110 11.29 -7.71 -3.08
N VAL A 111 10.59 -7.03 -3.97
CA VAL A 111 9.65 -5.96 -3.64
C VAL A 111 8.30 -6.58 -3.29
N PHE A 112 7.67 -6.08 -2.24
CA PHE A 112 6.39 -6.57 -1.75
C PHE A 112 5.34 -5.48 -1.78
N LEU A 113 4.11 -5.89 -2.06
CA LEU A 113 2.90 -5.12 -1.85
C LEU A 113 2.03 -5.90 -0.85
N ASP A 114 1.84 -5.35 0.33
CA ASP A 114 1.05 -5.99 1.39
C ASP A 114 -0.40 -5.54 1.33
N LEU A 115 -1.33 -6.50 1.32
CA LEU A 115 -2.75 -6.20 1.38
C LEU A 115 -3.17 -5.94 2.83
N GLU A 116 -3.63 -4.72 3.10
CA GLU A 116 -4.23 -4.32 4.38
C GLU A 116 -5.60 -3.66 4.14
N PRO A 117 -6.56 -4.38 3.56
CA PRO A 117 -7.68 -3.74 2.88
C PRO A 117 -8.73 -3.11 3.78
N HIS A 118 -8.95 -3.60 5.00
CA HIS A 118 -10.09 -3.25 5.86
C HIS A 118 -11.47 -3.33 5.18
N VAL A 119 -11.55 -3.96 4.00
CA VAL A 119 -12.79 -4.09 3.23
C VAL A 119 -13.73 -5.05 3.92
N LYS A 120 -14.95 -4.60 4.22
CA LYS A 120 -16.00 -5.45 4.78
C LYS A 120 -16.49 -6.45 3.74
N GLY A 121 -16.43 -7.73 4.08
CA GLY A 121 -17.10 -8.83 3.37
C GLY A 121 -17.81 -9.73 4.37
N GLY A 122 -18.72 -10.56 3.93
CA GLY A 122 -19.65 -11.33 4.78
C GLY A 122 -19.05 -11.87 6.08
N GLY A 123 -19.58 -11.43 7.20
CA GLY A 123 -19.20 -11.91 8.53
C GLY A 123 -18.05 -11.21 9.23
N GLN A 124 -17.61 -10.07 8.74
CA GLN A 124 -16.52 -9.31 9.35
C GLN A 124 -16.83 -8.67 10.68
N PHE A 125 -15.88 -8.76 11.58
CA PHE A 125 -15.90 -8.12 12.88
C PHE A 125 -14.76 -7.09 12.98
N GLY A 126 -15.09 -5.87 13.41
CA GLY A 126 -14.07 -4.90 13.84
C GLY A 126 -13.11 -4.37 12.79
N GLY A 127 -13.51 -4.25 11.52
CA GLY A 127 -12.68 -3.63 10.49
C GLY A 127 -11.58 -4.52 9.90
N PHE A 128 -11.54 -5.78 10.27
CA PHE A 128 -10.66 -6.77 9.64
C PHE A 128 -11.30 -7.33 8.37
N SER A 129 -10.50 -7.47 7.33
CA SER A 129 -10.96 -8.13 6.11
C SER A 129 -11.05 -9.64 6.35
N GLY A 130 -12.24 -10.20 6.14
CA GLY A 130 -12.38 -11.65 6.00
C GLY A 130 -11.84 -12.13 4.64
N PRO A 131 -11.90 -13.46 4.40
CA PRO A 131 -11.41 -14.04 3.13
C PRO A 131 -12.00 -13.37 1.89
N ASP A 132 -13.28 -13.01 1.92
CA ASP A 132 -13.95 -12.35 0.79
C ASP A 132 -13.41 -10.93 0.55
N GLY A 133 -13.21 -10.14 1.60
CA GLY A 133 -12.62 -8.80 1.52
C GLY A 133 -11.18 -8.84 1.00
N MET A 134 -10.38 -9.80 1.47
CA MET A 134 -9.03 -10.04 0.95
C MET A 134 -9.06 -10.44 -0.52
N GLY A 135 -9.93 -11.36 -0.91
CA GLY A 135 -10.06 -11.82 -2.29
C GLY A 135 -10.49 -10.72 -3.25
N VAL A 136 -11.42 -9.86 -2.85
CA VAL A 136 -11.84 -8.70 -3.66
C VAL A 136 -10.70 -7.70 -3.82
N THR A 137 -9.99 -7.40 -2.75
CA THR A 137 -8.85 -6.46 -2.77
C THR A 137 -7.69 -7.00 -3.62
N LEU A 138 -7.39 -8.30 -3.50
CA LEU A 138 -6.37 -8.94 -4.34
C LEU A 138 -6.73 -8.85 -5.83
N ARG A 139 -7.99 -9.12 -6.19
CA ARG A 139 -8.44 -8.95 -7.59
C ARG A 139 -8.31 -7.52 -8.08
N GLY A 140 -8.69 -6.52 -7.26
CA GLY A 140 -8.53 -5.11 -7.60
C GLY A 140 -7.06 -4.73 -7.81
N LEU A 141 -6.16 -5.20 -6.94
CA LEU A 141 -4.72 -4.99 -7.12
C LEU A 141 -4.19 -5.67 -8.39
N CYS A 142 -4.53 -6.93 -8.63
CA CYS A 142 -4.10 -7.64 -9.84
C CYS A 142 -4.60 -6.92 -11.10
N SER A 143 -5.85 -6.44 -11.11
CA SER A 143 -6.40 -5.68 -12.24
C SER A 143 -5.61 -4.40 -12.51
N LEU A 144 -5.18 -3.67 -11.47
CA LEU A 144 -4.31 -2.50 -11.62
C LEU A 144 -2.93 -2.87 -12.14
N LEU A 145 -2.32 -3.93 -11.63
CA LEU A 145 -1.00 -4.38 -12.05
C LEU A 145 -1.02 -4.84 -13.52
N ASP A 146 -2.03 -5.59 -13.92
CA ASP A 146 -2.23 -6.03 -15.30
C ASP A 146 -2.43 -4.81 -16.24
N TYR A 147 -3.27 -3.87 -15.84
CA TYR A 147 -3.50 -2.63 -16.61
C TYR A 147 -2.22 -1.80 -16.78
N LEU A 148 -1.36 -1.82 -15.76
CA LEU A 148 -0.09 -1.08 -15.77
C LEU A 148 1.07 -1.87 -16.37
N ASP A 149 0.85 -3.09 -16.83
CA ASP A 149 1.89 -4.00 -17.32
C ASP A 149 3.02 -4.19 -16.27
N ILE A 150 2.63 -4.44 -15.02
CA ILE A 150 3.53 -4.75 -13.91
C ILE A 150 3.43 -6.24 -13.63
N GLY A 151 4.51 -6.99 -13.93
CA GLY A 151 4.58 -8.41 -13.62
C GLY A 151 4.61 -8.66 -12.10
N TYR A 152 3.87 -9.68 -11.66
CA TYR A 152 3.82 -10.07 -10.24
C TYR A 152 3.72 -11.59 -10.09
N HIS A 153 4.06 -12.06 -8.89
CA HIS A 153 3.88 -13.45 -8.48
C HIS A 153 3.04 -13.49 -7.20
N ILE A 154 1.96 -14.23 -7.23
CA ILE A 154 1.21 -14.59 -6.03
C ILE A 154 1.87 -15.84 -5.47
N ARG A 155 2.38 -15.75 -4.24
CA ARG A 155 2.95 -16.91 -3.51
C ARG A 155 2.07 -17.21 -2.32
N ASP A 156 1.84 -18.49 -2.09
CA ASP A 156 1.22 -18.89 -0.84
C ASP A 156 2.23 -18.89 0.32
N PHE A 157 1.71 -19.04 1.52
CA PHE A 157 2.53 -19.02 2.72
C PHE A 157 3.47 -20.23 2.82
N GLY A 158 3.05 -21.38 2.29
CA GLY A 158 3.86 -22.60 2.23
C GLY A 158 5.13 -22.40 1.42
N ASP A 159 5.00 -21.82 0.23
CA ASP A 159 6.13 -21.51 -0.66
C ASP A 159 7.15 -20.59 0.01
N ILE A 160 6.67 -19.61 0.78
CA ILE A 160 7.53 -18.65 1.49
C ILE A 160 8.30 -19.35 2.63
N ILE A 161 7.64 -20.21 3.38
CA ILE A 161 8.26 -20.97 4.47
C ILE A 161 9.32 -21.91 3.91
N GLU A 162 8.98 -22.68 2.89
CA GLU A 162 9.91 -23.62 2.26
C GLU A 162 11.16 -22.90 1.71
N ALA A 163 10.97 -21.77 1.03
CA ALA A 163 12.08 -20.95 0.52
C ALA A 163 12.99 -20.38 1.62
N ARG A 164 12.50 -20.25 2.84
CA ARG A 164 13.26 -19.76 4.00
C ARG A 164 13.89 -20.86 4.83
N GLY A 165 13.59 -22.13 4.54
CA GLY A 165 14.13 -23.29 5.26
C GLY A 165 13.62 -23.45 6.69
N PHE A 166 12.37 -23.07 6.96
CA PHE A 166 11.69 -23.33 8.22
C PHE A 166 11.07 -24.73 8.23
#